data_198c74de5bb7567274d5d0bcc45c4a2b
#
_entry.id   198c74de5bb7567274d5d0bcc45c4a2b
#
_cell.length_a   1.000
_cell.length_b   1.000
_cell.length_c   1.000
_cell.angle_alpha   90.00
_cell.angle_beta   90.00
_cell.angle_gamma   90.00
#
_symmetry.space_group_name_H-M   'P 1'
#
loop_
_entity.id
_entity.type
_entity.pdbx_description
1 polymer ?
#
loop_
_entity_poly.entity_id
_entity_poly.type
_entity_poly.pdbx_seq_one_letter_code
_entity_poly.pdbx_strand_id
1 'polypeptide(L)'
;RQELAMFYGLNKFVKNLLPKRLFYRALLIVAIPVILIQLIITIVFFDSLWIKTNKGMTRALVSEIQTFIEVYSNDNYEKDEIKNIFSLYQDLNIEFVEDENFNFSYNERWFSPIDRTLRRELKSKFGLEIFWFDTTSYKELVDLRIKYQNGFFKFIVPKDRLTSTSARLFGLWITVPAFVVVIISLIFLKNQTRPITALAKAAEKFGRGENVDEFKPSGAAEIRQAGYEFDRMRKRIMRHLNQRSEMLSGISHDLRTPLTRMKLQTEFIKDKSIAKKLTEDINEMEKMLNEYLQFTSSSFMEKDELFNLSDLINEIIGKYNNENITKEILTEVYLNGRKNLIKRCLNNLLENSIKYGNKINIELQKKKTSIIIKVEDDGPGIAESEYDNVFKPFYKIDKGRADSKSSVGLGLSIASDIVRSHGGNIKLNLSLIHI
;
A
#
# COMPACT_ATOMS: atom_id res chain seq x y z
N ARG A 1 -17.99 11.82 30.98
CA ARG A 1 -18.62 11.54 29.66
C ARG A 1 -18.08 12.46 28.55
N GLN A 2 -17.73 13.74 28.84
CA GLN A 2 -17.15 14.67 27.84
C GLN A 2 -15.70 14.30 27.45
N GLU A 3 -14.86 13.86 28.37
CA GLU A 3 -13.49 13.41 28.06
C GLU A 3 -13.46 12.16 27.19
N LEU A 4 -14.35 11.19 27.43
CA LEU A 4 -14.48 9.99 26.58
C LEU A 4 -14.94 10.34 25.14
N ALA A 5 -15.80 11.33 24.95
CA ALA A 5 -16.25 11.79 23.63
C ALA A 5 -15.13 12.49 22.86
N MET A 6 -14.27 13.27 23.57
CA MET A 6 -13.09 13.93 22.97
C MET A 6 -12.04 12.91 22.51
N PHE A 7 -11.80 11.84 23.29
CA PHE A 7 -10.94 10.72 22.90
C PHE A 7 -11.49 9.93 21.70
N TYR A 8 -12.82 9.76 21.61
CA TYR A 8 -13.46 9.10 20.48
C TYR A 8 -13.35 9.91 19.17
N GLY A 9 -13.51 11.24 19.26
CA GLY A 9 -13.33 12.16 18.13
C GLY A 9 -11.90 12.19 17.61
N LEU A 10 -10.92 12.26 18.53
CA LEU A 10 -9.49 12.23 18.21
C LEU A 10 -9.09 10.90 17.56
N ASN A 11 -9.62 9.80 18.06
CA ASN A 11 -9.36 8.46 17.53
C ASN A 11 -9.90 8.27 16.11
N LYS A 12 -11.05 8.86 15.80
CA LYS A 12 -11.65 8.83 14.46
C LYS A 12 -10.86 9.70 13.47
N PHE A 13 -10.40 10.88 13.89
CA PHE A 13 -9.56 11.77 13.09
C PHE A 13 -8.20 11.14 12.80
N VAL A 14 -7.52 10.61 13.81
CA VAL A 14 -6.23 9.90 13.67
C VAL A 14 -6.38 8.66 12.77
N LYS A 15 -7.48 7.92 12.91
CA LYS A 15 -7.75 6.73 12.08
C LYS A 15 -7.93 7.06 10.60
N ASN A 16 -8.48 8.22 10.26
CA ASN A 16 -8.66 8.66 8.87
C ASN A 16 -7.37 9.23 8.25
N LEU A 17 -6.48 9.78 9.09
CA LEU A 17 -5.20 10.34 8.66
C LEU A 17 -4.13 9.25 8.45
N LEU A 18 -4.27 8.09 9.11
CA LEU A 18 -3.30 7.01 9.05
C LEU A 18 -3.40 6.22 7.74
N PRO A 19 -2.28 5.94 7.06
CA PRO A 19 -2.27 5.11 5.87
C PRO A 19 -2.86 3.72 6.14
N LYS A 20 -3.52 3.13 5.14
CA LYS A 20 -4.15 1.80 5.28
C LYS A 20 -3.14 0.66 5.44
N ARG A 21 -1.91 0.82 4.91
CA ARG A 21 -0.87 -0.23 4.96
C ARG A 21 -0.13 -0.22 6.29
N LEU A 22 0.07 -1.39 6.89
CA LEU A 22 0.73 -1.61 8.17
C LEU A 22 2.13 -0.96 8.23
N PHE A 23 2.93 -1.11 7.16
CA PHE A 23 4.26 -0.53 7.07
C PHE A 23 4.27 0.99 7.29
N TYR A 24 3.39 1.74 6.61
CA TYR A 24 3.34 3.19 6.75
C TYR A 24 2.81 3.66 8.10
N ARG A 25 1.92 2.88 8.75
CA ARG A 25 1.47 3.17 10.12
C ARG A 25 2.62 3.04 11.11
N ALA A 26 3.34 1.94 11.04
CA ALA A 26 4.47 1.69 11.91
C ALA A 26 5.63 2.67 11.65
N LEU A 27 5.84 3.08 10.38
CA LEU A 27 6.77 4.14 10.01
C LEU A 27 6.44 5.46 10.71
N LEU A 28 5.17 5.88 10.68
CA LEU A 28 4.75 7.13 11.33
C LEU A 28 4.93 7.08 12.86
N ILE A 29 4.67 5.92 13.49
CA ILE A 29 4.86 5.74 14.93
C ILE A 29 6.33 5.93 15.34
N VAL A 30 7.27 5.51 14.49
CA VAL A 30 8.72 5.65 14.77
C VAL A 30 9.25 6.99 14.30
N ALA A 31 8.89 7.43 13.09
CA ALA A 31 9.47 8.63 12.48
C ALA A 31 8.98 9.93 13.14
N ILE A 32 7.69 10.04 13.47
CA ILE A 32 7.16 11.29 14.05
C ILE A 32 7.83 11.65 15.39
N PRO A 33 7.95 10.77 16.39
CA PRO A 33 8.65 11.09 17.64
C PRO A 33 10.12 11.46 17.43
N VAL A 34 10.83 10.73 16.56
CA VAL A 34 12.25 11.00 16.27
C VAL A 34 12.41 12.38 15.62
N ILE A 35 11.60 12.71 14.61
CA ILE A 35 11.63 14.02 13.94
C ILE A 35 11.28 15.14 14.93
N LEU A 36 10.27 14.94 15.79
CA LEU A 36 9.83 15.94 16.76
C LEU A 36 10.91 16.19 17.81
N ILE A 37 11.51 15.14 18.37
CA ILE A 37 12.62 15.24 19.31
C ILE A 37 13.81 15.94 18.66
N GLN A 38 14.16 15.56 17.43
CA GLN A 38 15.25 16.15 16.68
C GLN A 38 15.02 17.65 16.43
N LEU A 39 13.79 18.03 16.09
CA LEU A 39 13.41 19.42 15.89
C LEU A 39 13.54 20.22 17.18
N ILE A 40 13.04 19.71 18.30
CA ILE A 40 13.17 20.37 19.63
C ILE A 40 14.64 20.55 19.99
N ILE A 41 15.45 19.49 19.88
CA ILE A 41 16.89 19.55 20.22
C ILE A 41 17.57 20.57 19.31
N THR A 42 17.28 20.58 18.01
CA THR A 42 17.86 21.53 17.05
C THR A 42 17.51 22.97 17.40
N ILE A 43 16.25 23.26 17.75
CA ILE A 43 15.80 24.61 18.13
C ILE A 43 16.50 25.05 19.41
N VAL A 44 16.48 24.21 20.47
CA VAL A 44 17.10 24.51 21.76
C VAL A 44 18.61 24.72 21.61
N PHE A 45 19.28 23.87 20.84
CA PHE A 45 20.70 24.00 20.56
C PHE A 45 21.01 25.31 19.83
N PHE A 46 20.26 25.61 18.78
CA PHE A 46 20.48 26.81 17.98
C PHE A 46 20.30 28.07 18.80
N ASP A 47 19.27 28.17 19.60
CA ASP A 47 18.99 29.33 20.46
C ASP A 47 19.96 29.43 21.65
N SER A 48 20.11 28.35 22.42
CA SER A 48 20.87 28.39 23.67
C SER A 48 22.38 28.35 23.52
N LEU A 49 22.89 27.53 22.60
CA LEU A 49 24.35 27.42 22.42
C LEU A 49 24.87 28.32 21.32
N TRP A 50 24.32 28.23 20.14
CA TRP A 50 24.92 28.91 19.00
C TRP A 50 24.70 30.41 19.04
N ILE A 51 23.46 30.88 19.24
CA ILE A 51 23.15 32.31 19.29
C ILE A 51 23.79 32.99 20.53
N LYS A 52 23.64 32.37 21.72
CA LYS A 52 24.19 32.96 22.96
C LYS A 52 25.70 32.97 22.98
N THR A 53 26.36 31.88 22.55
CA THR A 53 27.82 31.82 22.48
C THR A 53 28.36 32.84 21.50
N ASN A 54 27.86 32.91 20.27
CA ASN A 54 28.29 33.88 19.27
C ASN A 54 28.02 35.33 19.72
N LYS A 55 26.88 35.57 20.40
CA LYS A 55 26.59 36.87 20.99
C LYS A 55 27.60 37.26 22.07
N GLY A 56 28.00 36.32 22.93
CA GLY A 56 29.01 36.53 23.97
C GLY A 56 30.36 36.85 23.38
N MET A 57 30.81 36.07 22.36
CA MET A 57 32.09 36.30 21.66
C MET A 57 32.10 37.62 20.92
N THR A 58 31.04 37.95 20.20
CA THR A 58 30.90 39.25 19.50
C THR A 58 30.93 40.42 20.47
N ARG A 59 30.23 40.30 21.63
CA ARG A 59 30.21 41.34 22.65
C ARG A 59 31.60 41.57 23.26
N ALA A 60 32.34 40.48 23.56
CA ALA A 60 33.71 40.55 24.05
C ALA A 60 34.61 41.32 23.06
N LEU A 61 34.60 40.93 21.78
CA LEU A 61 35.37 41.61 20.73
C LEU A 61 35.01 43.09 20.60
N VAL A 62 33.73 43.43 20.55
CA VAL A 62 33.28 44.85 20.44
C VAL A 62 33.69 45.67 21.66
N SER A 63 33.67 45.05 22.86
CA SER A 63 34.14 45.72 24.09
C SER A 63 35.66 45.93 24.09
N GLU A 64 36.44 44.97 23.60
CA GLU A 64 37.91 45.14 23.42
C GLU A 64 38.22 46.27 22.47
N ILE A 65 37.55 46.33 21.32
CA ILE A 65 37.72 47.41 20.35
C ILE A 65 37.31 48.80 20.95
N GLN A 66 36.25 48.83 21.73
CA GLN A 66 35.85 50.04 22.46
C GLN A 66 36.94 50.48 23.43
N THR A 67 37.48 49.54 24.23
CA THR A 67 38.56 49.81 25.17
C THR A 67 39.80 50.33 24.45
N PHE A 68 40.15 49.71 23.29
CA PHE A 68 41.25 50.21 22.48
C PHE A 68 41.06 51.68 22.09
N ILE A 69 39.91 52.03 21.55
CA ILE A 69 39.62 53.40 21.11
C ILE A 69 39.64 54.39 22.29
N GLU A 70 39.09 54.01 23.45
CA GLU A 70 39.10 54.81 24.67
C GLU A 70 40.54 55.09 25.21
N VAL A 71 41.38 54.01 25.24
CA VAL A 71 42.77 54.11 25.69
C VAL A 71 43.58 54.89 24.67
N TYR A 72 43.37 54.69 23.35
CA TYR A 72 44.08 55.43 22.29
C TYR A 72 43.73 56.94 22.26
N SER A 73 42.50 57.27 22.70
CA SER A 73 42.10 58.72 22.81
C SER A 73 42.64 59.40 24.03
N ASN A 74 43.29 58.67 24.94
CA ASN A 74 43.87 59.26 26.14
C ASN A 74 45.34 59.64 25.89
N ASP A 75 45.65 60.93 25.90
CA ASP A 75 46.99 61.48 25.58
C ASP A 75 48.12 61.12 26.57
N ASN A 76 47.79 60.31 27.63
CA ASN A 76 48.75 59.86 28.64
C ASN A 76 49.61 58.67 28.20
N TYR A 77 49.32 58.04 27.04
CA TYR A 77 50.02 56.84 26.58
C TYR A 77 50.60 57.04 25.19
N GLU A 78 51.76 56.40 24.93
CA GLU A 78 52.38 56.38 23.62
C GLU A 78 51.55 55.53 22.64
N LYS A 79 51.11 56.14 21.52
CA LYS A 79 50.16 55.58 20.57
C LYS A 79 50.64 54.27 19.91
N ASP A 80 51.94 54.17 19.68
CA ASP A 80 52.55 52.94 19.08
C ASP A 80 52.68 51.79 20.06
N GLU A 81 52.90 52.10 21.37
CA GLU A 81 52.86 51.08 22.41
C GLU A 81 51.46 50.45 22.57
N ILE A 82 50.41 51.26 22.54
CA ILE A 82 49.05 50.80 22.62
C ILE A 82 48.72 49.85 21.46
N LYS A 83 49.07 50.22 20.23
CA LYS A 83 48.86 49.33 19.06
C LYS A 83 49.59 48.02 19.18
N ASN A 84 50.82 48.04 19.63
CA ASN A 84 51.67 46.83 19.81
C ASN A 84 51.08 45.91 20.90
N ILE A 85 50.64 46.46 22.03
CA ILE A 85 50.01 45.69 23.10
C ILE A 85 48.74 44.95 22.60
N PHE A 86 47.84 45.66 21.93
CA PHE A 86 46.60 45.05 21.45
C PHE A 86 46.83 44.07 20.30
N SER A 87 47.84 44.31 19.44
CA SER A 87 48.18 43.36 18.37
C SER A 87 48.81 42.06 18.91
N LEU A 88 49.71 42.16 19.91
CA LEU A 88 50.41 41.03 20.49
C LEU A 88 49.58 40.18 21.43
N TYR A 89 48.72 40.79 22.23
CA TYR A 89 47.94 40.08 23.26
C TYR A 89 46.53 39.65 22.84
N GLN A 90 46.01 40.25 21.75
CA GLN A 90 44.62 40.01 21.39
C GLN A 90 44.40 39.63 19.93
N ASP A 91 45.45 39.31 19.16
CA ASP A 91 45.38 38.95 17.74
C ASP A 91 44.55 39.97 16.90
N LEU A 92 44.61 41.25 17.28
CA LEU A 92 43.95 42.33 16.60
C LEU A 92 44.96 43.03 15.67
N ASN A 93 44.84 42.81 14.36
CA ASN A 93 45.63 43.62 13.42
C ASN A 93 44.96 44.98 13.23
N ILE A 94 45.61 46.05 13.74
CA ILE A 94 45.04 47.39 13.84
C ILE A 94 45.85 48.33 12.95
N GLU A 95 45.16 48.94 11.99
CA GLU A 95 45.73 49.95 11.09
C GLU A 95 44.89 51.22 11.16
N PHE A 96 45.54 52.38 11.26
CA PHE A 96 44.85 53.64 11.15
C PHE A 96 45.04 54.18 9.73
N VAL A 97 43.92 54.50 9.07
CA VAL A 97 43.88 55.01 7.69
C VAL A 97 43.31 56.39 7.71
N GLU A 98 44.13 57.39 7.23
CA GLU A 98 43.71 58.80 7.04
C GLU A 98 42.92 58.87 5.72
N ASP A 99 41.58 58.79 5.79
CA ASP A 99 40.70 58.95 4.64
C ASP A 99 39.40 59.63 5.06
N GLU A 100 39.21 60.85 4.49
CA GLU A 100 38.00 61.64 4.75
C GLU A 100 36.74 61.10 4.09
N ASN A 101 36.89 60.19 3.08
CA ASN A 101 35.77 59.61 2.30
C ASN A 101 35.46 58.18 2.74
N PHE A 102 35.11 57.96 4.00
CA PHE A 102 34.66 56.70 4.50
C PHE A 102 33.31 56.33 3.88
N ASN A 103 33.34 55.38 2.92
CA ASN A 103 32.15 54.97 2.18
C ASN A 103 31.40 53.83 2.90
N PHE A 104 30.20 54.12 3.36
CA PHE A 104 29.34 53.20 4.13
C PHE A 104 28.52 52.20 3.26
N SER A 105 29.02 51.77 2.13
CA SER A 105 28.31 50.73 1.36
C SER A 105 28.31 49.40 2.10
N TYR A 106 27.16 49.03 2.65
CA TYR A 106 27.00 47.79 3.41
C TYR A 106 26.88 46.59 2.48
N ASN A 107 27.80 45.64 2.62
CA ASN A 107 27.76 44.34 1.93
C ASN A 107 27.28 43.27 2.90
N GLU A 108 26.07 43.45 3.47
CA GLU A 108 25.55 42.54 4.51
C GLU A 108 24.68 41.41 3.95
N ARG A 109 24.90 40.25 4.50
CA ARG A 109 24.02 39.08 4.28
C ARG A 109 22.87 39.12 5.27
N TRP A 110 21.66 39.41 4.79
CA TRP A 110 20.45 39.51 5.62
C TRP A 110 20.16 38.22 6.44
N PHE A 111 20.55 37.05 5.94
CA PHE A 111 20.37 35.76 6.64
C PHE A 111 21.59 35.33 7.49
N SER A 112 22.66 36.13 7.58
CA SER A 112 23.82 35.79 8.40
C SER A 112 23.57 36.15 9.87
N PRO A 113 23.50 35.18 10.79
CA PRO A 113 23.34 35.45 12.21
C PRO A 113 24.56 36.23 12.79
N ILE A 114 25.74 36.00 12.19
CA ILE A 114 26.97 36.71 12.58
C ILE A 114 26.84 38.20 12.28
N ASP A 115 26.48 38.55 11.05
CA ASP A 115 26.35 39.90 10.59
C ASP A 115 25.29 40.65 11.43
N ARG A 116 24.19 40.01 11.72
CA ARG A 116 23.11 40.54 12.56
C ARG A 116 23.57 40.80 14.01
N THR A 117 24.35 39.87 14.57
CA THR A 117 24.82 39.98 15.95
C THR A 117 25.89 41.06 16.05
N LEU A 118 26.86 41.08 15.12
CA LEU A 118 27.95 42.07 15.05
C LEU A 118 27.38 43.49 14.87
N ARG A 119 26.44 43.69 13.96
CA ARG A 119 25.75 44.96 13.79
C ARG A 119 25.06 45.42 15.07
N ARG A 120 24.36 44.53 15.76
CA ARG A 120 23.64 44.88 16.99
C ARG A 120 24.57 45.33 18.10
N GLU A 121 25.67 44.62 18.32
CA GLU A 121 26.62 44.97 19.36
C GLU A 121 27.41 46.24 18.99
N LEU A 122 27.83 46.39 17.72
CA LEU A 122 28.50 47.65 17.25
C LEU A 122 27.56 48.85 17.35
N LYS A 123 26.31 48.71 16.91
CA LYS A 123 25.31 49.80 17.04
C LYS A 123 25.08 50.19 18.48
N SER A 124 25.05 49.23 19.41
CA SER A 124 24.83 49.53 20.83
C SER A 124 25.97 50.29 21.49
N LYS A 125 27.21 50.17 20.96
CA LYS A 125 28.41 50.76 21.52
C LYS A 125 28.86 52.03 20.80
N PHE A 126 28.78 52.06 19.47
CA PHE A 126 29.31 53.15 18.64
C PHE A 126 28.26 54.04 17.93
N GLY A 127 26.99 53.57 17.86
CA GLY A 127 25.94 54.26 17.07
C GLY A 127 25.85 53.78 15.64
N LEU A 128 24.99 54.41 14.80
CA LEU A 128 24.66 53.87 13.47
C LEU A 128 25.63 54.26 12.34
N GLU A 129 26.35 55.36 12.47
CA GLU A 129 27.09 55.96 11.35
C GLU A 129 28.62 55.96 11.55
N ILE A 130 29.11 55.22 12.54
CA ILE A 130 30.51 55.28 12.96
C ILE A 130 31.27 53.99 12.60
N PHE A 131 30.58 52.92 12.16
CA PHE A 131 31.20 51.64 11.87
C PHE A 131 30.81 51.08 10.52
N TRP A 132 31.72 50.28 9.96
CA TRP A 132 31.49 49.42 8.80
C TRP A 132 32.16 48.06 9.04
N PHE A 133 31.62 46.99 8.47
CA PHE A 133 32.24 45.68 8.54
C PHE A 133 31.96 44.86 7.29
N ASP A 134 32.88 43.93 6.97
CA ASP A 134 32.77 42.97 5.90
C ASP A 134 33.19 41.57 6.41
N THR A 135 32.26 40.65 6.33
CA THR A 135 32.42 39.25 6.70
C THR A 135 32.57 38.33 5.50
N THR A 136 32.57 38.86 4.27
CA THR A 136 32.50 38.10 3.02
C THR A 136 33.77 38.07 2.22
N SER A 137 34.46 39.19 2.11
CA SER A 137 35.63 39.34 1.24
C SER A 137 36.80 38.43 1.63
N TYR A 138 36.93 38.09 2.90
CA TYR A 138 37.96 37.19 3.38
C TYR A 138 37.36 35.88 3.93
N LYS A 139 37.98 34.73 3.60
CA LYS A 139 37.47 33.43 4.01
C LYS A 139 37.48 33.24 5.53
N GLU A 140 38.56 33.63 6.20
CA GLU A 140 38.80 33.38 7.63
C GLU A 140 38.91 34.65 8.48
N LEU A 141 38.84 35.80 7.87
CA LEU A 141 39.01 37.09 8.52
C LEU A 141 37.75 37.96 8.33
N VAL A 142 37.56 38.90 9.23
CA VAL A 142 36.53 39.94 9.15
C VAL A 142 37.26 41.32 9.14
N ASP A 143 36.93 42.14 8.19
CA ASP A 143 37.36 43.55 8.13
C ASP A 143 36.31 44.40 8.86
N LEU A 144 36.74 45.09 9.91
CA LEU A 144 35.89 45.95 10.70
C LEU A 144 36.53 47.32 10.77
N ARG A 145 35.76 48.36 10.46
CA ARG A 145 36.27 49.74 10.40
C ARG A 145 35.42 50.65 11.28
N ILE A 146 36.08 51.47 12.09
CA ILE A 146 35.44 52.40 13.00
C ILE A 146 36.01 53.81 12.77
N LYS A 147 35.11 54.74 12.53
CA LYS A 147 35.47 56.16 12.29
C LYS A 147 36.04 56.79 13.55
N TYR A 148 37.17 57.44 13.38
CA TYR A 148 37.85 58.15 14.46
C TYR A 148 38.52 59.46 13.93
N GLN A 149 38.12 60.62 14.42
CA GLN A 149 38.63 61.94 13.99
C GLN A 149 38.61 62.08 12.44
N ASN A 150 39.76 62.32 11.81
CA ASN A 150 39.93 62.54 10.38
C ASN A 150 40.21 61.23 9.58
N GLY A 151 39.92 60.05 10.14
CA GLY A 151 40.20 58.80 9.50
C GLY A 151 39.35 57.67 10.12
N PHE A 152 39.83 56.46 9.97
CA PHE A 152 39.22 55.31 10.59
C PHE A 152 40.24 54.27 11.03
N PHE A 153 39.92 53.55 12.09
CA PHE A 153 40.65 52.35 12.48
C PHE A 153 40.12 51.15 11.71
N LYS A 154 41.01 50.39 11.06
CA LYS A 154 40.75 49.16 10.42
C LYS A 154 41.24 47.98 11.32
N PHE A 155 40.30 47.13 11.72
CA PHE A 155 40.56 45.94 12.53
C PHE A 155 40.36 44.69 11.65
N ILE A 156 41.40 43.89 11.46
CA ILE A 156 41.31 42.61 10.80
C ILE A 156 41.30 41.53 11.87
N VAL A 157 40.17 40.85 12.00
CA VAL A 157 39.90 39.92 13.10
C VAL A 157 39.61 38.52 12.58
N PRO A 158 40.21 37.47 13.15
CA PRO A 158 39.84 36.10 12.80
C PRO A 158 38.33 35.79 13.04
N LYS A 159 37.68 35.14 12.10
CA LYS A 159 36.25 34.73 12.23
C LYS A 159 35.99 33.86 13.44
N ASP A 160 36.99 33.11 13.88
CA ASP A 160 36.90 32.25 15.06
C ASP A 160 36.67 33.05 16.35
N ARG A 161 36.99 34.33 16.38
CA ARG A 161 36.64 35.24 17.49
C ARG A 161 35.17 35.68 17.49
N LEU A 162 34.44 35.45 16.41
CA LEU A 162 33.02 35.77 16.27
C LEU A 162 32.13 34.51 16.29
N THR A 163 32.69 33.36 15.93
CA THR A 163 31.94 32.10 15.81
C THR A 163 32.68 30.93 16.39
N SER A 164 32.00 30.10 17.14
CA SER A 164 32.55 28.86 17.63
C SER A 164 32.45 27.76 16.56
N THR A 165 33.59 27.19 16.16
CA THR A 165 33.67 26.03 15.26
C THR A 165 33.04 24.79 15.90
N SER A 166 33.18 24.63 17.22
CA SER A 166 32.59 23.54 17.98
C SER A 166 31.06 23.51 17.86
N ALA A 167 30.42 24.67 17.78
CA ALA A 167 28.96 24.76 17.64
C ALA A 167 28.47 24.21 16.28
N ARG A 168 29.25 24.37 15.22
CA ARG A 168 28.92 23.79 13.89
C ARG A 168 29.05 22.26 13.88
N LEU A 169 30.09 21.73 14.50
CA LEU A 169 30.32 20.29 14.61
C LEU A 169 29.24 19.62 15.45
N PHE A 170 28.77 20.25 16.51
CA PHE A 170 27.75 19.73 17.39
C PHE A 170 26.40 19.49 16.66
N GLY A 171 26.04 20.37 15.72
CA GLY A 171 24.86 20.16 14.85
C GLY A 171 24.96 18.87 14.04
N LEU A 172 26.13 18.54 13.48
CA LEU A 172 26.39 17.29 12.77
C LEU A 172 26.33 16.08 13.73
N TRP A 173 26.91 16.19 14.92
CA TRP A 173 26.89 15.13 15.94
C TRP A 173 25.50 14.75 16.40
N ILE A 174 24.53 15.65 16.34
CA ILE A 174 23.12 15.34 16.69
C ILE A 174 22.36 14.80 15.49
N THR A 175 22.57 15.36 14.29
CA THR A 175 21.77 15.01 13.10
C THR A 175 22.17 13.68 12.50
N VAL A 176 23.48 13.35 12.45
CA VAL A 176 23.96 12.10 11.86
C VAL A 176 23.48 10.87 12.62
N PRO A 177 23.58 10.74 13.96
CA PRO A 177 23.04 9.61 14.68
C PRO A 177 21.51 9.48 14.55
N ALA A 178 20.77 10.59 14.56
CA ALA A 178 19.32 10.54 14.37
C ALA A 178 18.94 9.96 13.00
N PHE A 179 19.64 10.35 11.95
CA PHE A 179 19.45 9.82 10.60
C PHE A 179 19.77 8.32 10.53
N VAL A 180 20.87 7.88 11.16
CA VAL A 180 21.25 6.46 11.25
C VAL A 180 20.17 5.65 11.96
N VAL A 181 19.64 6.14 13.10
CA VAL A 181 18.56 5.47 13.84
C VAL A 181 17.30 5.33 12.96
N VAL A 182 16.94 6.36 12.19
CA VAL A 182 15.79 6.29 11.27
C VAL A 182 16.02 5.23 10.19
N ILE A 183 17.20 5.18 9.57
CA ILE A 183 17.53 4.16 8.55
C ILE A 183 17.44 2.75 9.14
N ILE A 184 18.06 2.52 10.29
CA ILE A 184 18.00 1.21 10.98
C ILE A 184 16.55 0.83 11.26
N SER A 185 15.75 1.76 11.81
CA SER A 185 14.34 1.53 12.10
C SER A 185 13.53 1.18 10.85
N LEU A 186 13.79 1.81 9.71
CA LEU A 186 13.16 1.50 8.42
C LEU A 186 13.46 0.08 7.94
N ILE A 187 14.73 -0.34 8.06
CA ILE A 187 15.16 -1.70 7.68
C ILE A 187 14.46 -2.74 8.56
N PHE A 188 14.49 -2.53 9.88
CA PHE A 188 13.82 -3.42 10.84
C PHE A 188 12.31 -3.51 10.57
N LEU A 189 11.65 -2.38 10.38
CA LEU A 189 10.23 -2.32 10.12
C LEU A 189 9.84 -3.05 8.84
N LYS A 190 10.63 -2.88 7.76
CA LYS A 190 10.43 -3.61 6.51
C LYS A 190 10.57 -5.12 6.71
N ASN A 191 11.57 -5.55 7.47
CA ASN A 191 11.81 -6.96 7.75
C ASN A 191 10.71 -7.58 8.62
N GLN A 192 10.13 -6.85 9.57
CA GLN A 192 9.04 -7.34 10.40
C GLN A 192 7.68 -7.36 9.69
N THR A 193 7.41 -6.39 8.83
CA THR A 193 6.11 -6.32 8.14
C THR A 193 5.98 -7.27 6.96
N ARG A 194 7.09 -7.64 6.31
CA ARG A 194 7.12 -8.54 5.15
C ARG A 194 6.53 -9.93 5.44
N PRO A 195 6.88 -10.64 6.52
CA PRO A 195 6.29 -11.94 6.86
C PRO A 195 4.80 -11.86 7.15
N ILE A 196 4.33 -10.81 7.83
CA ILE A 196 2.91 -10.60 8.14
C ILE A 196 2.10 -10.43 6.85
N THR A 197 2.59 -9.60 5.93
CA THR A 197 1.93 -9.40 4.65
C THR A 197 1.96 -10.64 3.76
N ALA A 198 3.02 -11.46 3.84
CA ALA A 198 3.10 -12.74 3.15
C ALA A 198 2.06 -13.73 3.68
N LEU A 199 1.92 -13.84 5.02
CA LEU A 199 0.90 -14.67 5.65
C LEU A 199 -0.52 -14.24 5.26
N ALA A 200 -0.80 -12.93 5.31
CA ALA A 200 -2.09 -12.39 4.91
C ALA A 200 -2.44 -12.69 3.45
N LYS A 201 -1.48 -12.53 2.53
CA LYS A 201 -1.65 -12.89 1.12
C LYS A 201 -1.86 -14.39 0.91
N ALA A 202 -1.12 -15.24 1.65
CA ALA A 202 -1.30 -16.69 1.58
C ALA A 202 -2.70 -17.09 2.05
N ALA A 203 -3.18 -16.49 3.15
CA ALA A 203 -4.54 -16.70 3.65
C ALA A 203 -5.62 -16.22 2.67
N GLU A 204 -5.43 -15.06 2.04
CA GLU A 204 -6.34 -14.54 1.02
C GLU A 204 -6.40 -15.46 -0.22
N LYS A 205 -5.25 -15.89 -0.73
CA LYS A 205 -5.17 -16.83 -1.86
C LYS A 205 -5.87 -18.15 -1.54
N PHE A 206 -5.56 -18.73 -0.38
CA PHE A 206 -6.19 -19.95 0.06
C PHE A 206 -7.70 -19.80 0.21
N GLY A 207 -8.19 -18.67 0.75
CA GLY A 207 -9.62 -18.37 0.85
C GLY A 207 -10.33 -18.23 -0.50
N ARG A 208 -9.59 -17.84 -1.55
CA ARG A 208 -10.11 -17.85 -2.94
C ARG A 208 -10.04 -19.20 -3.62
N GLY A 209 -9.53 -20.23 -2.94
CA GLY A 209 -9.33 -21.56 -3.51
C GLY A 209 -8.12 -21.68 -4.45
N GLU A 210 -7.19 -20.68 -4.40
CA GLU A 210 -5.93 -20.74 -5.13
C GLU A 210 -4.92 -21.65 -4.40
N ASN A 211 -4.03 -22.29 -5.19
CA ASN A 211 -2.97 -23.11 -4.61
C ASN A 211 -1.88 -22.23 -3.94
N VAL A 212 -1.48 -22.62 -2.72
CA VAL A 212 -0.50 -21.89 -1.90
C VAL A 212 0.68 -22.81 -1.53
N ASP A 213 1.21 -23.55 -2.51
CA ASP A 213 2.25 -24.58 -2.25
C ASP A 213 3.58 -24.00 -1.77
N GLU A 214 3.90 -22.75 -2.09
CA GLU A 214 5.19 -22.14 -1.79
C GLU A 214 5.22 -21.28 -0.50
N PHE A 215 4.17 -21.32 0.33
CA PHE A 215 4.18 -20.54 1.56
C PHE A 215 5.17 -21.13 2.57
N LYS A 216 6.24 -20.36 2.89
CA LYS A 216 7.23 -20.70 3.90
C LYS A 216 7.10 -19.74 5.08
N PRO A 217 6.75 -20.21 6.28
CA PRO A 217 6.69 -19.39 7.49
C PRO A 217 8.05 -18.74 7.79
N SER A 218 8.07 -17.42 7.99
CA SER A 218 9.28 -16.63 8.24
C SER A 218 9.02 -15.47 9.20
N GLY A 219 10.06 -14.80 9.65
CA GLY A 219 9.98 -13.64 10.54
C GLY A 219 10.21 -13.96 12.02
N ALA A 220 9.73 -13.08 12.91
CA ALA A 220 9.81 -13.25 14.36
C ALA A 220 9.12 -14.55 14.82
N ALA A 221 9.49 -15.05 15.99
CA ALA A 221 9.04 -16.35 16.49
C ALA A 221 7.51 -16.49 16.46
N GLU A 222 6.80 -15.47 16.91
CA GLU A 222 5.34 -15.43 16.99
C GLU A 222 4.68 -15.44 15.59
N ILE A 223 5.24 -14.68 14.67
CA ILE A 223 4.73 -14.61 13.29
C ILE A 223 5.00 -15.92 12.56
N ARG A 224 6.18 -16.50 12.78
CA ARG A 224 6.56 -17.79 12.22
C ARG A 224 5.67 -18.91 12.77
N GLN A 225 5.37 -18.90 14.08
CA GLN A 225 4.44 -19.84 14.71
C GLN A 225 3.03 -19.69 14.09
N ALA A 226 2.50 -18.48 13.95
CA ALA A 226 1.23 -18.25 13.27
C ALA A 226 1.23 -18.78 11.84
N GLY A 227 2.35 -18.61 11.12
CA GLY A 227 2.55 -19.17 9.78
C GLY A 227 2.52 -20.70 9.76
N TYR A 228 3.14 -21.38 10.73
CA TYR A 228 3.10 -22.84 10.84
C TYR A 228 1.68 -23.34 11.13
N GLU A 229 0.95 -22.70 12.05
CA GLU A 229 -0.43 -23.09 12.36
C GLU A 229 -1.37 -22.84 11.16
N PHE A 230 -1.16 -21.76 10.41
CA PHE A 230 -1.89 -21.55 9.15
C PHE A 230 -1.60 -22.67 8.13
N ASP A 231 -0.33 -23.04 7.92
CA ASP A 231 0.03 -24.12 7.00
C ASP A 231 -0.51 -25.49 7.43
N ARG A 232 -0.49 -25.77 8.74
CA ARG A 232 -1.11 -26.97 9.33
C ARG A 232 -2.62 -27.01 9.09
N MET A 233 -3.31 -25.88 9.33
CA MET A 233 -4.74 -25.75 9.05
C MET A 233 -5.04 -25.95 7.57
N ARG A 234 -4.30 -25.29 6.67
CA ARG A 234 -4.42 -25.45 5.22
C ARG A 234 -4.28 -26.90 4.79
N LYS A 235 -3.22 -27.59 5.22
CA LYS A 235 -2.96 -28.99 4.92
C LYS A 235 -4.09 -29.90 5.43
N ARG A 236 -4.64 -29.62 6.61
CA ARG A 236 -5.75 -30.34 7.17
C ARG A 236 -7.03 -30.21 6.33
N ILE A 237 -7.36 -28.97 5.96
CA ILE A 237 -8.53 -28.69 5.10
C ILE A 237 -8.37 -29.39 3.74
N MET A 238 -7.20 -29.26 3.10
CA MET A 238 -6.93 -29.93 1.81
C MET A 238 -7.05 -31.45 1.91
N ARG A 239 -6.54 -32.04 2.99
CA ARG A 239 -6.69 -33.49 3.22
C ARG A 239 -8.16 -33.90 3.34
N HIS A 240 -8.98 -33.16 4.07
CA HIS A 240 -10.40 -33.42 4.19
C HIS A 240 -11.13 -33.29 2.85
N LEU A 241 -10.80 -32.27 2.05
CA LEU A 241 -11.39 -32.10 0.72
C LEU A 241 -11.02 -33.27 -0.22
N ASN A 242 -9.75 -33.66 -0.23
CA ASN A 242 -9.30 -34.83 -1.02
C ASN A 242 -9.97 -36.14 -0.58
N GLN A 243 -10.01 -36.40 0.72
CA GLN A 243 -10.67 -37.56 1.29
C GLN A 243 -12.15 -37.63 0.91
N ARG A 244 -12.84 -36.45 0.96
CA ARG A 244 -14.24 -36.35 0.51
C ARG A 244 -14.39 -36.68 -0.98
N SER A 245 -13.47 -36.12 -1.82
CA SER A 245 -13.49 -36.40 -3.27
C SER A 245 -13.23 -37.87 -3.59
N GLU A 246 -12.26 -38.52 -2.93
CA GLU A 246 -11.94 -39.91 -3.10
C GLU A 246 -13.13 -40.81 -2.67
N MET A 247 -13.73 -40.54 -1.50
CA MET A 247 -14.88 -41.24 -1.01
C MET A 247 -16.07 -41.18 -1.98
N LEU A 248 -16.35 -39.97 -2.51
CA LEU A 248 -17.43 -39.75 -3.45
C LEU A 248 -17.17 -40.47 -4.80
N SER A 249 -15.92 -40.46 -5.26
CA SER A 249 -15.52 -41.20 -6.46
C SER A 249 -15.70 -42.70 -6.27
N GLY A 250 -15.34 -43.25 -5.09
CA GLY A 250 -15.58 -44.66 -4.74
C GLY A 250 -17.07 -45.03 -4.72
N ILE A 251 -17.88 -44.20 -4.02
CA ILE A 251 -19.35 -44.39 -3.97
C ILE A 251 -19.95 -44.41 -5.37
N SER A 252 -19.48 -43.50 -6.26
CA SER A 252 -19.95 -43.50 -7.65
C SER A 252 -19.69 -44.78 -8.41
N HIS A 253 -18.47 -45.26 -8.30
CA HIS A 253 -18.11 -46.54 -8.94
C HIS A 253 -19.01 -47.68 -8.43
N ASP A 254 -19.22 -47.71 -7.12
CA ASP A 254 -20.01 -48.76 -6.48
C ASP A 254 -21.51 -48.67 -6.79
N LEU A 255 -22.04 -47.46 -7.01
CA LEU A 255 -23.42 -47.23 -7.44
C LEU A 255 -23.62 -47.44 -8.94
N ARG A 256 -22.63 -47.24 -9.79
CA ARG A 256 -22.74 -47.49 -11.23
C ARG A 256 -22.91 -48.93 -11.55
N THR A 257 -22.27 -49.85 -10.80
CA THR A 257 -22.37 -51.30 -11.00
C THR A 257 -23.79 -51.81 -10.85
N PRO A 258 -24.55 -51.55 -9.76
CA PRO A 258 -25.95 -52.00 -9.65
C PRO A 258 -26.87 -51.31 -10.67
N LEU A 259 -26.64 -50.02 -11.02
CA LEU A 259 -27.41 -49.34 -12.07
C LEU A 259 -27.25 -50.05 -13.43
N THR A 260 -26.01 -50.38 -13.80
CA THR A 260 -25.76 -51.16 -15.03
C THR A 260 -26.43 -52.52 -15.00
N ARG A 261 -26.40 -53.21 -13.84
CA ARG A 261 -27.09 -54.48 -13.67
C ARG A 261 -28.62 -54.36 -13.82
N MET A 262 -29.21 -53.33 -13.18
CA MET A 262 -30.65 -53.06 -13.35
C MET A 262 -30.99 -52.74 -14.80
N LYS A 263 -30.18 -51.99 -15.51
CA LYS A 263 -30.36 -51.68 -16.94
C LYS A 263 -30.32 -52.94 -17.81
N LEU A 264 -29.40 -53.87 -17.53
CA LEU A 264 -29.41 -55.22 -18.20
C LEU A 264 -30.61 -56.01 -17.88
N GLN A 265 -31.13 -55.97 -16.65
CA GLN A 265 -32.34 -56.70 -16.26
C GLN A 265 -33.60 -56.18 -16.96
N THR A 266 -33.68 -54.88 -17.30
CA THR A 266 -34.80 -54.26 -18.03
C THR A 266 -34.94 -54.87 -19.45
N GLU A 267 -33.86 -55.40 -20.06
CA GLU A 267 -33.87 -55.98 -21.37
C GLU A 267 -34.63 -57.37 -21.38
N PHE A 268 -34.76 -58.06 -20.20
CA PHE A 268 -35.50 -59.33 -20.07
C PHE A 268 -36.99 -59.12 -19.78
N ILE A 269 -37.47 -57.90 -19.62
CA ILE A 269 -38.88 -57.57 -19.34
C ILE A 269 -39.66 -57.70 -20.63
N LYS A 270 -40.70 -58.60 -20.63
CA LYS A 270 -41.56 -58.85 -21.82
C LYS A 270 -42.40 -57.61 -22.23
N ASP A 271 -42.84 -56.86 -21.26
CA ASP A 271 -43.59 -55.60 -21.52
C ASP A 271 -42.66 -54.45 -21.87
N LYS A 272 -42.60 -54.13 -23.17
CA LYS A 272 -41.71 -53.09 -23.68
C LYS A 272 -42.03 -51.68 -23.13
N SER A 273 -43.29 -51.41 -22.73
CA SER A 273 -43.68 -50.11 -22.15
C SER A 273 -43.11 -49.93 -20.75
N ILE A 274 -43.17 -51.01 -19.94
CA ILE A 274 -42.64 -51.06 -18.58
C ILE A 274 -41.09 -51.05 -18.66
N ALA A 275 -40.48 -51.80 -19.55
CA ALA A 275 -39.03 -51.81 -19.74
C ALA A 275 -38.49 -50.43 -20.11
N LYS A 276 -39.16 -49.72 -21.02
CA LYS A 276 -38.77 -48.39 -21.43
C LYS A 276 -38.81 -47.38 -20.27
N LYS A 277 -39.89 -47.38 -19.49
CA LYS A 277 -40.01 -46.47 -18.31
C LYS A 277 -38.94 -46.76 -17.27
N LEU A 278 -38.68 -48.02 -16.95
CA LEU A 278 -37.61 -48.40 -16.01
C LEU A 278 -36.21 -47.99 -16.52
N THR A 279 -35.95 -48.13 -17.81
CA THR A 279 -34.69 -47.74 -18.41
C THR A 279 -34.53 -46.21 -18.35
N GLU A 280 -35.61 -45.44 -18.59
CA GLU A 280 -35.62 -43.99 -18.42
C GLU A 280 -35.30 -43.58 -16.97
N ASP A 281 -35.93 -44.21 -15.98
CA ASP A 281 -35.68 -43.94 -14.55
C ASP A 281 -34.23 -44.29 -14.16
N ILE A 282 -33.66 -45.40 -14.64
CA ILE A 282 -32.28 -45.79 -14.38
C ILE A 282 -31.30 -44.80 -15.02
N ASN A 283 -31.56 -44.35 -16.24
CA ASN A 283 -30.74 -43.34 -16.91
C ASN A 283 -30.79 -41.97 -16.16
N GLU A 284 -31.95 -41.61 -15.61
CA GLU A 284 -32.10 -40.45 -14.76
C GLU A 284 -31.28 -40.56 -13.48
N MET A 285 -31.32 -41.71 -12.79
CA MET A 285 -30.48 -41.96 -11.62
C MET A 285 -28.98 -41.87 -11.94
N GLU A 286 -28.55 -42.46 -13.08
CA GLU A 286 -27.16 -42.38 -13.52
C GLU A 286 -26.73 -40.92 -13.80
N LYS A 287 -27.60 -40.14 -14.43
CA LYS A 287 -27.39 -38.71 -14.66
C LYS A 287 -27.28 -37.93 -13.36
N MET A 288 -28.21 -38.16 -12.42
CA MET A 288 -28.17 -37.51 -11.09
C MET A 288 -26.88 -37.82 -10.35
N LEU A 289 -26.42 -39.06 -10.38
CA LEU A 289 -25.18 -39.48 -9.74
C LEU A 289 -23.97 -38.77 -10.34
N ASN A 290 -23.89 -38.69 -11.67
CA ASN A 290 -22.80 -38.00 -12.36
C ASN A 290 -22.79 -36.50 -12.10
N GLU A 291 -23.97 -35.83 -12.09
CA GLU A 291 -24.07 -34.40 -11.74
C GLU A 291 -23.68 -34.15 -10.28
N TYR A 292 -24.08 -35.02 -9.34
CA TYR A 292 -23.69 -34.93 -7.93
C TYR A 292 -22.18 -35.05 -7.73
N LEU A 293 -21.58 -36.01 -8.42
CA LEU A 293 -20.13 -36.21 -8.36
C LEU A 293 -19.37 -35.02 -8.95
N GLN A 294 -19.84 -34.49 -10.06
CA GLN A 294 -19.28 -33.30 -10.64
C GLN A 294 -19.39 -32.10 -9.69
N PHE A 295 -20.50 -31.99 -8.94
CA PHE A 295 -20.67 -30.93 -7.93
C PHE A 295 -19.68 -31.09 -6.78
N THR A 296 -19.44 -32.32 -6.33
CA THR A 296 -18.60 -32.60 -5.16
C THR A 296 -17.12 -32.79 -5.49
N SER A 297 -16.75 -33.07 -6.74
CA SER A 297 -15.37 -33.15 -7.17
C SER A 297 -14.71 -31.76 -7.02
N SER A 298 -13.69 -31.72 -6.18
CA SER A 298 -13.06 -30.48 -5.71
C SER A 298 -12.44 -29.70 -6.86
N SER A 299 -12.91 -28.47 -7.04
CA SER A 299 -12.37 -27.46 -7.90
C SER A 299 -10.99 -26.92 -7.45
N PHE A 300 -10.42 -27.46 -6.35
CA PHE A 300 -9.17 -26.98 -5.73
C PHE A 300 -7.89 -27.52 -6.37
N MET A 301 -7.97 -28.48 -7.30
CA MET A 301 -6.77 -29.12 -7.88
C MET A 301 -6.35 -28.51 -9.21
N GLU A 302 -7.19 -27.73 -9.85
CA GLU A 302 -6.85 -27.12 -11.14
C GLU A 302 -6.01 -25.86 -10.93
N LYS A 303 -4.90 -25.76 -11.67
CA LYS A 303 -4.03 -24.56 -11.62
C LYS A 303 -4.61 -23.44 -12.48
N ASP A 304 -4.39 -22.22 -12.03
CA ASP A 304 -4.70 -21.07 -12.86
C ASP A 304 -3.77 -21.02 -14.08
N GLU A 305 -4.34 -20.83 -15.26
CA GLU A 305 -3.63 -20.63 -16.52
C GLU A 305 -4.19 -19.43 -17.25
N LEU A 306 -3.34 -18.79 -18.06
CA LEU A 306 -3.78 -17.71 -18.95
C LEU A 306 -4.32 -18.32 -20.24
N PHE A 307 -5.59 -18.14 -20.52
CA PHE A 307 -6.25 -18.65 -21.73
C PHE A 307 -7.11 -17.59 -22.41
N ASN A 308 -7.36 -17.79 -23.70
CA ASN A 308 -8.29 -16.96 -24.47
C ASN A 308 -9.73 -17.40 -24.17
N LEU A 309 -10.48 -16.53 -23.48
CA LEU A 309 -11.86 -16.77 -23.10
C LEU A 309 -12.80 -16.73 -24.33
N SER A 310 -12.47 -15.89 -25.32
CA SER A 310 -13.24 -15.80 -26.57
C SER A 310 -13.20 -17.11 -27.35
N ASP A 311 -12.03 -17.77 -27.42
CA ASP A 311 -11.87 -19.06 -28.06
C ASP A 311 -12.61 -20.15 -27.29
N LEU A 312 -12.56 -20.12 -25.95
CA LEU A 312 -13.28 -21.08 -25.12
C LEU A 312 -14.80 -20.98 -25.32
N ILE A 313 -15.35 -19.78 -25.40
CA ILE A 313 -16.78 -19.55 -25.68
C ILE A 313 -17.13 -20.09 -27.08
N ASN A 314 -16.29 -19.79 -28.08
CA ASN A 314 -16.50 -20.31 -29.44
C ASN A 314 -16.46 -21.86 -29.50
N GLU A 315 -15.50 -22.49 -28.78
CA GLU A 315 -15.42 -23.96 -28.67
C GLU A 315 -16.69 -24.57 -28.06
N ILE A 316 -17.23 -23.91 -27.02
CA ILE A 316 -18.44 -24.38 -26.33
C ILE A 316 -19.65 -24.25 -27.25
N ILE A 317 -19.88 -23.06 -27.87
CA ILE A 317 -21.01 -22.83 -28.77
C ILE A 317 -20.97 -23.79 -29.97
N GLY A 318 -19.79 -24.03 -30.54
CA GLY A 318 -19.62 -24.95 -31.68
C GLY A 318 -20.05 -26.40 -31.41
N LYS A 319 -20.14 -26.84 -30.13
CA LYS A 319 -20.62 -28.19 -29.78
C LYS A 319 -22.14 -28.36 -29.85
N TYR A 320 -22.89 -27.26 -29.73
CA TYR A 320 -24.34 -27.30 -29.67
C TYR A 320 -25.02 -27.29 -31.03
N ASN A 321 -24.29 -27.01 -32.16
CA ASN A 321 -24.84 -26.99 -33.52
C ASN A 321 -26.24 -26.34 -33.62
N ASN A 322 -26.50 -25.32 -32.80
CA ASN A 322 -27.80 -24.68 -32.69
C ASN A 322 -27.76 -23.31 -33.34
N GLU A 323 -28.49 -23.13 -34.46
CA GLU A 323 -28.58 -21.88 -35.22
C GLU A 323 -29.19 -20.72 -34.40
N ASN A 324 -29.84 -21.02 -33.27
CA ASN A 324 -30.49 -20.03 -32.41
C ASN A 324 -29.55 -19.38 -31.37
N ILE A 325 -28.26 -19.74 -31.36
CA ILE A 325 -27.28 -19.14 -30.47
C ILE A 325 -26.54 -18.03 -31.19
N THR A 326 -26.82 -16.78 -30.82
CA THR A 326 -26.11 -15.61 -31.28
C THR A 326 -24.96 -15.26 -30.33
N LYS A 327 -23.90 -14.65 -30.83
CA LYS A 327 -22.75 -14.25 -30.05
C LYS A 327 -22.30 -12.84 -30.40
N GLU A 328 -21.99 -12.05 -29.38
CA GLU A 328 -21.44 -10.71 -29.50
C GLU A 328 -20.09 -10.67 -28.79
N ILE A 329 -19.02 -11.07 -29.51
CA ILE A 329 -17.64 -11.08 -29.02
C ILE A 329 -16.85 -10.08 -29.84
N LEU A 330 -16.71 -8.87 -29.32
CA LEU A 330 -16.09 -7.73 -30.03
C LEU A 330 -14.55 -7.76 -30.02
N THR A 331 -13.92 -8.40 -29.05
CA THR A 331 -12.46 -8.41 -28.86
C THR A 331 -11.98 -9.71 -28.25
N GLU A 332 -10.73 -10.08 -28.51
CA GLU A 332 -10.08 -11.16 -27.77
C GLU A 332 -9.91 -10.80 -26.29
N VAL A 333 -10.37 -11.68 -25.42
CA VAL A 333 -10.32 -11.51 -23.98
C VAL A 333 -9.53 -12.64 -23.36
N TYR A 334 -8.44 -12.32 -22.67
CA TYR A 334 -7.63 -13.27 -21.93
C TYR A 334 -8.02 -13.26 -20.46
N LEU A 335 -8.22 -14.44 -19.88
CA LEU A 335 -8.52 -14.65 -18.48
C LEU A 335 -7.43 -15.52 -17.84
N ASN A 336 -6.93 -15.11 -16.68
CA ASN A 336 -6.10 -15.96 -15.85
C ASN A 336 -7.00 -16.66 -14.82
N GLY A 337 -7.15 -17.96 -14.93
CA GLY A 337 -8.05 -18.73 -14.08
C GLY A 337 -8.04 -20.22 -14.44
N ARG A 338 -8.92 -21.00 -13.82
CA ARG A 338 -9.06 -22.44 -14.02
C ARG A 338 -9.96 -22.72 -15.22
N LYS A 339 -9.33 -22.99 -16.36
CA LYS A 339 -9.99 -23.09 -17.67
C LYS A 339 -11.15 -24.10 -17.70
N ASN A 340 -10.94 -25.31 -17.12
CA ASN A 340 -11.98 -26.35 -17.15
C ASN A 340 -13.16 -25.99 -16.23
N LEU A 341 -12.92 -25.29 -15.12
CA LEU A 341 -14.00 -24.78 -14.28
C LEU A 341 -14.81 -23.71 -14.98
N ILE A 342 -14.17 -22.75 -15.65
CA ILE A 342 -14.88 -21.73 -16.44
C ILE A 342 -15.67 -22.38 -17.59
N LYS A 343 -15.07 -23.36 -18.26
CA LYS A 343 -15.77 -24.16 -19.29
C LYS A 343 -17.02 -24.82 -18.73
N ARG A 344 -16.92 -25.42 -17.54
CA ARG A 344 -18.06 -26.06 -16.85
C ARG A 344 -19.12 -25.03 -16.44
N CYS A 345 -18.73 -23.87 -15.92
CA CYS A 345 -19.65 -22.78 -15.61
C CYS A 345 -20.47 -22.38 -16.83
N LEU A 346 -19.78 -22.11 -17.95
CA LEU A 346 -20.42 -21.72 -19.21
C LEU A 346 -21.35 -22.81 -19.75
N ASN A 347 -20.94 -24.07 -19.70
CA ASN A 347 -21.82 -25.18 -20.10
C ASN A 347 -23.10 -25.26 -19.26
N ASN A 348 -22.99 -25.13 -17.92
CA ASN A 348 -24.17 -25.14 -17.04
C ASN A 348 -25.13 -23.98 -17.33
N LEU A 349 -24.62 -22.78 -17.62
CA LEU A 349 -25.42 -21.62 -18.00
C LEU A 349 -26.11 -21.85 -19.35
N LEU A 350 -25.35 -22.33 -20.37
CA LEU A 350 -25.87 -22.57 -21.70
C LEU A 350 -26.90 -23.71 -21.73
N GLU A 351 -26.63 -24.83 -21.04
CA GLU A 351 -27.58 -25.96 -20.93
C GLU A 351 -28.89 -25.52 -20.28
N ASN A 352 -28.81 -24.61 -19.31
CA ASN A 352 -30.01 -24.04 -18.69
C ASN A 352 -30.77 -23.13 -19.67
N SER A 353 -30.06 -22.25 -20.40
CA SER A 353 -30.68 -21.39 -21.41
C SER A 353 -31.28 -22.15 -22.59
N ILE A 354 -30.63 -23.20 -23.07
CA ILE A 354 -31.16 -24.09 -24.12
C ILE A 354 -32.41 -24.85 -23.68
N LYS A 355 -32.46 -25.20 -22.39
CA LYS A 355 -33.60 -25.93 -21.83
C LYS A 355 -34.86 -25.08 -21.71
N TYR A 356 -34.73 -23.82 -21.38
CA TYR A 356 -35.85 -22.93 -21.06
C TYR A 356 -36.15 -21.89 -22.14
N GLY A 357 -35.19 -21.57 -23.01
CA GLY A 357 -35.31 -20.61 -24.09
C GLY A 357 -35.10 -21.24 -25.47
N ASN A 358 -35.58 -20.53 -26.49
CA ASN A 358 -35.38 -20.88 -27.91
C ASN A 358 -34.27 -20.07 -28.56
N LYS A 359 -34.12 -18.79 -28.17
CA LYS A 359 -33.07 -17.89 -28.66
C LYS A 359 -32.15 -17.56 -27.50
N ILE A 360 -30.84 -17.66 -27.76
CA ILE A 360 -29.82 -17.42 -26.74
C ILE A 360 -28.83 -16.41 -27.29
N ASN A 361 -28.50 -15.40 -26.52
CA ASN A 361 -27.44 -14.44 -26.86
C ASN A 361 -26.32 -14.50 -25.82
N ILE A 362 -25.05 -14.56 -26.28
CA ILE A 362 -23.87 -14.56 -25.43
C ILE A 362 -23.03 -13.33 -25.76
N GLU A 363 -22.89 -12.46 -24.78
CA GLU A 363 -22.10 -11.25 -24.90
C GLU A 363 -20.85 -11.33 -24.00
N LEU A 364 -19.68 -10.97 -24.56
CA LEU A 364 -18.42 -10.90 -23.83
C LEU A 364 -17.89 -9.44 -23.87
N GLN A 365 -17.80 -8.83 -22.70
CA GLN A 365 -17.28 -7.47 -22.54
C GLN A 365 -16.08 -7.44 -21.61
N LYS A 366 -15.03 -6.71 -22.00
CA LYS A 366 -13.88 -6.40 -21.14
C LYS A 366 -13.98 -4.96 -20.62
N LYS A 367 -14.08 -4.80 -19.30
CA LYS A 367 -13.95 -3.50 -18.62
C LYS A 367 -12.54 -3.33 -18.06
N LYS A 368 -12.18 -2.12 -17.58
CA LYS A 368 -10.83 -1.82 -17.07
C LYS A 368 -10.35 -2.79 -15.97
N THR A 369 -11.24 -3.26 -15.10
CA THR A 369 -10.90 -4.10 -13.93
C THR A 369 -11.68 -5.41 -13.86
N SER A 370 -12.54 -5.70 -14.82
CA SER A 370 -13.42 -6.89 -14.81
C SER A 370 -13.75 -7.37 -16.23
N ILE A 371 -14.07 -8.65 -16.32
CA ILE A 371 -14.62 -9.28 -17.53
C ILE A 371 -16.09 -9.60 -17.20
N ILE A 372 -16.98 -9.26 -18.13
CA ILE A 372 -18.41 -9.54 -18.01
C ILE A 372 -18.78 -10.52 -19.12
N ILE A 373 -19.37 -11.63 -18.72
CA ILE A 373 -20.01 -12.59 -19.61
C ILE A 373 -21.51 -12.50 -19.33
N LYS A 374 -22.28 -12.19 -20.35
CA LYS A 374 -23.75 -12.12 -20.27
C LYS A 374 -24.32 -13.23 -21.12
N VAL A 375 -25.22 -14.01 -20.54
CA VAL A 375 -25.97 -15.09 -21.21
C VAL A 375 -27.44 -14.71 -21.08
N GLU A 376 -28.11 -14.47 -22.18
CA GLU A 376 -29.52 -14.11 -22.26
C GLU A 376 -30.29 -15.19 -22.99
N ASP A 377 -31.48 -15.52 -22.51
CA ASP A 377 -32.43 -16.40 -23.17
C ASP A 377 -33.83 -15.76 -23.22
N ASP A 378 -34.66 -16.23 -24.13
CA ASP A 378 -36.06 -15.82 -24.30
C ASP A 378 -37.03 -16.73 -23.52
N GLY A 379 -36.53 -17.39 -22.48
CA GLY A 379 -37.32 -18.28 -21.61
C GLY A 379 -38.32 -17.53 -20.71
N PRO A 380 -39.06 -18.25 -19.84
CA PRO A 380 -40.10 -17.71 -19.01
C PRO A 380 -39.60 -16.75 -17.92
N GLY A 381 -38.28 -16.64 -17.77
CA GLY A 381 -37.62 -15.84 -16.71
C GLY A 381 -37.74 -16.47 -15.32
N ILE A 382 -37.22 -15.76 -14.32
CA ILE A 382 -37.20 -16.17 -12.92
C ILE A 382 -37.81 -15.03 -12.10
N ALA A 383 -38.79 -15.34 -11.25
CA ALA A 383 -39.42 -14.33 -10.37
C ALA A 383 -38.38 -13.78 -9.38
N GLU A 384 -38.44 -12.49 -9.05
CA GLU A 384 -37.47 -11.84 -8.13
C GLU A 384 -37.40 -12.53 -6.75
N SER A 385 -38.54 -13.04 -6.26
CA SER A 385 -38.58 -13.80 -5.00
C SER A 385 -37.75 -15.08 -5.00
N GLU A 386 -37.38 -15.56 -6.18
CA GLU A 386 -36.63 -16.82 -6.37
C GLU A 386 -35.14 -16.60 -6.66
N TYR A 387 -34.66 -15.36 -6.84
CA TYR A 387 -33.29 -15.05 -7.21
C TYR A 387 -32.24 -15.64 -6.26
N ASP A 388 -32.51 -15.61 -4.94
CA ASP A 388 -31.60 -16.18 -3.94
C ASP A 388 -31.74 -17.71 -3.84
N ASN A 389 -32.91 -18.25 -4.21
CA ASN A 389 -33.21 -19.68 -4.08
C ASN A 389 -32.63 -20.49 -5.23
N VAL A 390 -32.63 -19.98 -6.47
CA VAL A 390 -32.18 -20.72 -7.66
C VAL A 390 -30.69 -21.05 -7.66
N PHE A 391 -29.90 -20.39 -6.81
CA PHE A 391 -28.50 -20.73 -6.60
C PHE A 391 -28.27 -21.75 -5.47
N LYS A 392 -29.35 -22.19 -4.77
CA LYS A 392 -29.22 -23.24 -3.77
C LYS A 392 -29.14 -24.62 -4.46
N PRO A 393 -28.25 -25.50 -4.01
CA PRO A 393 -28.18 -26.88 -4.54
C PRO A 393 -29.53 -27.59 -4.45
N PHE A 394 -29.89 -28.34 -5.47
CA PHE A 394 -31.11 -29.15 -5.57
C PHE A 394 -32.41 -28.30 -5.63
N TYR A 395 -32.34 -27.00 -5.77
CA TYR A 395 -33.53 -26.17 -5.88
C TYR A 395 -34.08 -26.13 -7.30
N LYS A 396 -35.41 -26.28 -7.41
CA LYS A 396 -36.19 -26.21 -8.66
C LYS A 396 -37.44 -25.37 -8.43
N ILE A 397 -37.73 -24.43 -9.33
CA ILE A 397 -38.92 -23.54 -9.27
C ILE A 397 -40.20 -24.38 -9.51
N ASP A 398 -40.20 -25.23 -10.54
CA ASP A 398 -41.34 -26.07 -10.92
C ASP A 398 -41.21 -27.53 -10.44
N LYS A 399 -41.94 -27.90 -9.37
CA LYS A 399 -42.01 -29.29 -8.88
C LYS A 399 -43.00 -30.17 -9.65
N GLY A 400 -43.80 -29.62 -10.55
CA GLY A 400 -44.99 -30.28 -11.10
C GLY A 400 -45.04 -30.57 -12.60
N ARG A 401 -44.13 -30.05 -13.43
CA ARG A 401 -44.11 -30.27 -14.88
C ARG A 401 -43.33 -31.57 -15.23
N ALA A 402 -43.85 -32.34 -16.19
CA ALA A 402 -43.23 -33.58 -16.66
C ALA A 402 -41.76 -33.40 -17.14
N ASP A 403 -41.44 -32.22 -17.66
CA ASP A 403 -40.08 -31.84 -18.09
C ASP A 403 -39.11 -31.52 -16.93
N SER A 404 -39.61 -31.39 -15.68
CA SER A 404 -38.79 -31.17 -14.49
C SER A 404 -37.94 -32.40 -14.12
N LYS A 405 -38.21 -33.56 -14.71
CA LYS A 405 -37.46 -34.82 -14.49
C LYS A 405 -36.02 -34.78 -14.99
N SER A 406 -35.68 -33.93 -15.97
CA SER A 406 -34.41 -34.02 -16.66
C SER A 406 -33.22 -33.23 -16.03
N SER A 407 -33.36 -32.52 -14.90
CA SER A 407 -32.25 -31.84 -14.24
C SER A 407 -32.29 -31.93 -12.73
N VAL A 408 -31.12 -32.07 -12.09
CA VAL A 408 -30.99 -32.25 -10.64
C VAL A 408 -31.10 -30.94 -9.84
N GLY A 409 -31.02 -29.81 -10.49
CA GLY A 409 -31.03 -28.49 -9.83
C GLY A 409 -29.67 -28.09 -9.27
N LEU A 410 -28.56 -28.56 -9.89
CA LEU A 410 -27.20 -28.27 -9.48
C LEU A 410 -26.48 -27.25 -10.41
N GLY A 411 -26.96 -27.06 -11.64
CA GLY A 411 -26.22 -26.26 -12.66
C GLY A 411 -25.93 -24.83 -12.23
N LEU A 412 -26.93 -24.08 -11.73
CA LEU A 412 -26.75 -22.69 -11.31
C LEU A 412 -25.94 -22.56 -10.03
N SER A 413 -26.08 -23.53 -9.07
CA SER A 413 -25.24 -23.55 -7.87
C SER A 413 -23.77 -23.79 -8.21
N ILE A 414 -23.48 -24.73 -9.12
CA ILE A 414 -22.13 -24.99 -9.63
C ILE A 414 -21.55 -23.71 -10.31
N ALA A 415 -22.32 -23.08 -11.18
CA ALA A 415 -21.88 -21.86 -11.85
C ALA A 415 -21.55 -20.75 -10.85
N SER A 416 -22.40 -20.55 -9.83
CA SER A 416 -22.18 -19.58 -8.76
C SER A 416 -20.92 -19.87 -7.96
N ASP A 417 -20.67 -21.10 -7.56
CA ASP A 417 -19.48 -21.48 -6.80
C ASP A 417 -18.20 -21.31 -7.61
N ILE A 418 -18.23 -21.64 -8.90
CA ILE A 418 -17.08 -21.44 -9.80
C ILE A 418 -16.77 -19.96 -9.94
N VAL A 419 -17.77 -19.11 -10.21
CA VAL A 419 -17.57 -17.65 -10.36
C VAL A 419 -17.05 -17.04 -9.07
N ARG A 420 -17.61 -17.39 -7.91
CA ARG A 420 -17.13 -16.94 -6.58
C ARG A 420 -15.70 -17.37 -6.31
N SER A 421 -15.33 -18.57 -6.68
CA SER A 421 -13.95 -19.08 -6.50
C SER A 421 -12.93 -18.40 -7.41
N HIS A 422 -13.36 -17.65 -8.43
CA HIS A 422 -12.55 -16.76 -9.26
C HIS A 422 -12.67 -15.28 -8.84
N GLY A 423 -13.31 -14.98 -7.67
CA GLY A 423 -13.50 -13.62 -7.17
C GLY A 423 -14.58 -12.83 -7.89
N GLY A 424 -15.41 -13.50 -8.71
CA GLY A 424 -16.53 -12.89 -9.43
C GLY A 424 -17.87 -12.99 -8.68
N ASN A 425 -18.92 -12.50 -9.32
CA ASN A 425 -20.31 -12.61 -8.83
C ASN A 425 -21.25 -12.85 -10.01
N ILE A 426 -22.30 -13.65 -9.80
CA ILE A 426 -23.39 -13.84 -10.76
C ILE A 426 -24.57 -12.97 -10.35
N LYS A 427 -25.19 -12.32 -11.33
CA LYS A 427 -26.41 -11.53 -11.16
C LYS A 427 -27.45 -12.02 -12.17
N LEU A 428 -28.69 -12.15 -11.72
CA LEU A 428 -29.85 -12.39 -12.58
C LEU A 428 -30.51 -11.03 -12.89
N ASN A 429 -30.82 -10.81 -14.15
CA ASN A 429 -31.59 -9.65 -14.59
C ASN A 429 -32.77 -10.15 -15.42
N LEU A 430 -34.00 -9.77 -15.05
CA LEU A 430 -35.15 -9.99 -15.86
C LEU A 430 -35.26 -8.82 -16.85
N SER A 431 -35.05 -9.08 -18.11
CA SER A 431 -35.39 -8.13 -19.16
C SER A 431 -36.87 -8.37 -19.52
N LEU A 432 -37.75 -7.56 -19.01
CA LEU A 432 -39.15 -7.51 -19.44
C LEU A 432 -39.15 -6.97 -20.89
N ILE A 433 -39.34 -7.88 -21.86
CA ILE A 433 -39.74 -7.47 -23.20
C ILE A 433 -41.21 -7.03 -23.07
N HIS A 434 -41.44 -5.73 -22.97
CA HIS A 434 -42.76 -5.16 -23.20
C HIS A 434 -43.05 -5.30 -24.71
N ILE A 435 -44.06 -6.15 -25.02
CA ILE A 435 -44.71 -6.18 -26.33
C ILE A 435 -45.62 -4.96 -26.44
#